data_40db36e97fcbca0f2bd1bb2973e0d4ee
#
_entry.id   40db36e97fcbca0f2bd1bb2973e0d4ee
#
_cell.length_a   1.000
_cell.length_b   1.000
_cell.length_c   1.000
_cell.angle_alpha   90.00
_cell.angle_beta   90.00
_cell.angle_gamma   90.00
#
_symmetry.space_group_name_H-M   'P 1'
#
loop_
_entity.id
_entity.type
_entity.pdbx_description
1 polymer ?
#
loop_
_entity_poly.entity_id
_entity_poly.type
_entity_poly.pdbx_seq_one_letter_code
_entity_poly.pdbx_strand_id
1 'polypeptide(L)'
;DVETNAGVKVLTSVKWGTNAKNDTDAVRTGDPVPDAVLDALKAVSGTNQEKLAEITKYWNADSTPVDTFASTKAAPGTSKKLTPGYYLVRDNQAKLEGKDGAATLLIVKVLDQDIVATAKSEKPSVDKQVQDEVGDAEKNGGEVNPEGWGESADHALFENFKFRLVATIP
;
A
#
# COMPACT_ATOMS: atom_id res chain seq x y z
N ASP A 1 9.51 -11.91 22.65
CA ASP A 1 10.19 -11.07 23.67
C ASP A 1 11.03 -10.00 22.97
N VAL A 2 11.38 -8.95 23.72
CA VAL A 2 12.26 -7.86 23.23
C VAL A 2 13.50 -7.86 24.12
N GLU A 3 14.65 -7.96 23.50
CA GLU A 3 15.94 -7.87 24.16
C GLU A 3 16.76 -6.71 23.58
N THR A 4 17.70 -6.18 24.38
CA THR A 4 18.62 -5.16 23.91
C THR A 4 20.00 -5.81 23.69
N ASN A 5 20.45 -5.84 22.43
CA ASN A 5 21.76 -6.33 22.06
C ASN A 5 22.57 -5.19 21.46
N ALA A 6 23.72 -4.88 22.06
CA ALA A 6 24.61 -3.77 21.67
C ALA A 6 23.87 -2.42 21.48
N GLY A 7 22.89 -2.11 22.33
CA GLY A 7 22.08 -0.88 22.25
C GLY A 7 20.93 -0.93 21.23
N VAL A 8 20.76 -2.04 20.51
CA VAL A 8 19.67 -2.22 19.54
C VAL A 8 18.65 -3.18 20.11
N LYS A 9 17.36 -2.77 20.09
CA LYS A 9 16.26 -3.66 20.49
C LYS A 9 15.94 -4.66 19.38
N VAL A 10 15.90 -5.92 19.75
CA VAL A 10 15.62 -7.04 18.84
C VAL A 10 14.48 -7.89 19.37
N LEU A 11 13.73 -8.50 18.46
CA LEU A 11 12.76 -9.54 18.82
C LEU A 11 13.49 -10.86 18.98
N THR A 12 13.25 -11.53 20.10
CA THR A 12 13.75 -12.87 20.39
C THR A 12 12.60 -13.81 20.66
N SER A 13 12.86 -15.11 20.62
CA SER A 13 11.83 -16.13 20.91
C SER A 13 10.53 -15.88 20.13
N VAL A 14 10.65 -15.66 18.82
CA VAL A 14 9.52 -15.35 17.95
C VAL A 14 8.56 -16.54 17.91
N LYS A 15 7.28 -16.27 18.13
CA LYS A 15 6.22 -17.28 18.14
C LYS A 15 5.17 -16.93 17.07
N TRP A 16 4.49 -17.98 16.60
CA TRP A 16 3.38 -17.80 15.67
C TRP A 16 2.23 -17.03 16.30
N GLY A 17 1.76 -16.02 15.61
CA GLY A 17 0.57 -15.25 15.99
C GLY A 17 -0.74 -15.93 15.57
N THR A 18 -1.87 -15.36 15.99
CA THR A 18 -3.21 -15.90 15.73
C THR A 18 -3.56 -15.99 14.24
N ASN A 19 -2.99 -15.14 13.42
CA ASN A 19 -3.27 -15.03 12.00
C ASN A 19 -2.12 -15.57 11.12
N ALA A 20 -1.21 -16.30 11.72
CA ALA A 20 -0.14 -16.95 10.98
C ALA A 20 -0.65 -18.19 10.24
N LYS A 21 -0.06 -18.49 9.09
CA LYS A 21 -0.26 -19.73 8.35
C LYS A 21 1.08 -20.30 7.92
N ASN A 22 1.08 -21.59 7.66
CA ASN A 22 2.17 -22.30 7.01
C ASN A 22 1.57 -23.13 5.87
N ASP A 23 2.31 -23.31 4.78
CA ASP A 23 1.83 -24.02 3.58
C ASP A 23 1.75 -25.54 3.81
N THR A 24 2.42 -26.09 4.81
CA THR A 24 2.57 -27.54 4.98
C THR A 24 1.93 -28.11 6.23
N ASP A 25 1.80 -27.33 7.31
CA ASP A 25 1.30 -27.80 8.60
C ASP A 25 0.38 -26.80 9.27
N ALA A 26 -0.51 -27.29 10.13
CA ALA A 26 -1.36 -26.43 10.96
C ALA A 26 -0.46 -25.63 11.91
N VAL A 27 -0.30 -24.34 11.61
CA VAL A 27 0.38 -23.40 12.49
C VAL A 27 -0.41 -23.27 13.80
N ARG A 28 0.25 -23.55 14.90
CA ARG A 28 -0.33 -23.37 16.24
C ARG A 28 0.10 -22.03 16.81
N THR A 29 -0.87 -21.20 17.14
CA THR A 29 -0.62 -19.93 17.85
C THR A 29 0.18 -20.19 19.12
N GLY A 30 1.27 -19.44 19.28
CA GLY A 30 2.16 -19.55 20.43
C GLY A 30 3.32 -20.54 20.29
N ASP A 31 3.31 -21.39 19.28
CA ASP A 31 4.46 -22.27 19.00
C ASP A 31 5.65 -21.44 18.46
N PRO A 32 6.90 -21.84 18.70
CA PRO A 32 8.07 -21.17 18.17
C PRO A 32 8.06 -21.15 16.62
N VAL A 33 8.44 -20.03 16.04
CA VAL A 33 8.70 -19.96 14.59
C VAL A 33 10.02 -20.67 14.30
N PRO A 34 10.08 -21.65 13.38
CA PRO A 34 11.31 -22.33 13.04
C PRO A 34 12.40 -21.37 12.52
N ASP A 35 13.65 -21.61 12.89
CA ASP A 35 14.78 -20.78 12.45
C ASP A 35 14.87 -20.70 10.92
N ALA A 36 14.57 -21.79 10.22
CA ALA A 36 14.55 -21.81 8.75
C ALA A 36 13.57 -20.78 8.16
N VAL A 37 12.41 -20.54 8.79
CA VAL A 37 11.45 -19.54 8.38
C VAL A 37 11.98 -18.14 8.67
N LEU A 38 12.58 -17.93 9.85
CA LEU A 38 13.18 -16.64 10.22
C LEU A 38 14.34 -16.29 9.29
N ASP A 39 15.14 -17.25 8.90
CA ASP A 39 16.27 -17.06 7.99
C ASP A 39 15.78 -16.83 6.55
N ALA A 40 14.74 -17.52 6.11
CA ALA A 40 14.10 -17.24 4.82
C ALA A 40 13.55 -15.80 4.76
N LEU A 41 12.89 -15.35 5.82
CA LEU A 41 12.37 -13.97 5.90
C LEU A 41 13.49 -12.92 5.90
N LYS A 42 14.63 -13.20 6.55
CA LYS A 42 15.80 -12.32 6.52
C LYS A 42 16.49 -12.29 5.16
N ALA A 43 16.48 -13.41 4.46
CA ALA A 43 17.12 -13.57 3.14
C ALA A 43 16.29 -13.04 1.97
N VAL A 44 15.04 -12.62 2.20
CA VAL A 44 14.16 -12.12 1.14
C VAL A 44 14.81 -10.93 0.42
N SER A 45 15.04 -11.09 -0.87
CA SER A 45 15.63 -10.10 -1.77
C SER A 45 14.69 -9.79 -2.94
N GLY A 46 15.07 -8.89 -3.82
CA GLY A 46 14.25 -8.48 -4.97
C GLY A 46 13.48 -7.18 -4.75
N THR A 47 12.48 -6.96 -5.57
CA THR A 47 11.60 -5.78 -5.50
C THR A 47 10.75 -5.80 -4.22
N ASN A 48 10.23 -4.65 -3.83
CA ASN A 48 9.33 -4.58 -2.67
C ASN A 48 8.09 -5.46 -2.83
N GLN A 49 7.60 -5.61 -4.07
CA GLN A 49 6.45 -6.47 -4.36
C GLN A 49 6.78 -7.96 -4.17
N GLU A 50 7.94 -8.41 -4.65
CA GLU A 50 8.40 -9.79 -4.46
C GLU A 50 8.65 -10.11 -2.98
N LYS A 51 9.31 -9.19 -2.27
CA LYS A 51 9.51 -9.31 -0.82
C LYS A 51 8.20 -9.45 -0.07
N LEU A 52 7.24 -8.60 -0.40
CA LEU A 52 5.93 -8.62 0.23
C LEU A 52 5.17 -9.91 -0.07
N ALA A 53 5.20 -10.38 -1.32
CA ALA A 53 4.59 -11.65 -1.73
C ALA A 53 5.17 -12.84 -0.97
N GLU A 54 6.50 -12.88 -0.77
CA GLU A 54 7.16 -13.94 0.00
C GLU A 54 6.73 -13.93 1.46
N ILE A 55 6.75 -12.76 2.07
CA ILE A 55 6.43 -12.60 3.49
C ILE A 55 4.95 -12.88 3.78
N THR A 56 4.04 -12.49 2.89
CA THR A 56 2.59 -12.70 3.06
C THR A 56 2.16 -14.17 2.99
N LYS A 57 3.02 -15.07 2.53
CA LYS A 57 2.77 -16.52 2.62
C LYS A 57 2.53 -16.99 4.05
N TYR A 58 3.07 -16.29 5.02
CA TYR A 58 2.98 -16.64 6.44
C TYR A 58 1.80 -15.99 7.17
N TRP A 59 0.94 -15.22 6.48
CA TRP A 59 -0.26 -14.62 7.05
C TRP A 59 -1.54 -15.17 6.40
N ASN A 60 -2.50 -15.51 7.24
CA ASN A 60 -3.83 -15.88 6.77
C ASN A 60 -4.63 -14.60 6.47
N ALA A 61 -4.81 -14.31 5.18
CA ALA A 61 -5.48 -13.09 4.72
C ALA A 61 -6.97 -13.04 5.08
N ASP A 62 -7.60 -14.19 5.24
CA ASP A 62 -9.05 -14.32 5.50
C ASP A 62 -9.38 -14.34 7.00
N SER A 63 -8.38 -14.26 7.86
CA SER A 63 -8.59 -14.26 9.30
C SER A 63 -9.06 -12.90 9.82
N THR A 64 -9.73 -12.93 10.97
CA THR A 64 -10.15 -11.72 11.68
C THR A 64 -8.94 -10.88 12.10
N PRO A 65 -8.88 -9.60 11.74
CA PRO A 65 -7.78 -8.73 12.16
C PRO A 65 -7.68 -8.64 13.69
N VAL A 66 -6.46 -8.53 14.21
CA VAL A 66 -6.23 -8.30 15.65
C VAL A 66 -6.68 -6.92 16.09
N ASP A 67 -6.69 -5.97 15.17
CA ASP A 67 -7.23 -4.62 15.35
C ASP A 67 -7.67 -4.01 14.03
N THR A 68 -8.59 -3.04 14.09
CA THR A 68 -9.03 -2.24 12.96
C THR A 68 -9.16 -0.78 13.37
N PHE A 69 -8.65 0.12 12.55
CA PHE A 69 -8.75 1.55 12.78
C PHE A 69 -8.95 2.30 11.46
N ALA A 70 -9.56 3.45 11.52
CA ALA A 70 -9.67 4.36 10.38
C ALA A 70 -8.46 5.30 10.35
N SER A 71 -7.93 5.54 9.17
CA SER A 71 -6.85 6.51 8.96
C SER A 71 -7.12 7.32 7.69
N THR A 72 -6.87 8.62 7.76
CA THR A 72 -6.95 9.53 6.62
C THR A 72 -5.71 10.41 6.59
N LYS A 73 -5.47 11.12 5.49
CA LYS A 73 -4.37 12.09 5.38
C LYS A 73 -4.46 13.20 6.46
N ALA A 74 -5.68 13.61 6.81
CA ALA A 74 -5.92 14.66 7.80
C ALA A 74 -5.96 14.14 9.24
N ALA A 75 -6.28 12.86 9.44
CA ALA A 75 -6.43 12.23 10.76
C ALA A 75 -5.78 10.85 10.74
N PRO A 76 -4.50 10.73 11.10
CA PRO A 76 -3.82 9.45 11.21
C PRO A 76 -4.53 8.51 12.17
N GLY A 77 -4.70 7.26 11.76
CA GLY A 77 -5.29 6.23 12.60
C GLY A 77 -4.29 5.72 13.64
N THR A 78 -4.83 5.25 14.75
CA THR A 78 -4.04 4.65 15.84
C THR A 78 -4.61 3.27 16.17
N SER A 79 -3.75 2.27 16.22
CA SER A 79 -4.12 0.95 16.72
C SER A 79 -4.19 0.95 18.25
N LYS A 80 -4.87 -0.07 18.80
CA LYS A 80 -4.67 -0.42 20.21
C LYS A 80 -3.21 -0.77 20.48
N LYS A 81 -2.81 -0.79 21.74
CA LYS A 81 -1.49 -1.25 22.15
C LYS A 81 -1.28 -2.71 21.71
N LEU A 82 -0.31 -2.94 20.85
CA LEU A 82 0.06 -4.26 20.35
C LEU A 82 1.22 -4.82 21.18
N THR A 83 1.27 -6.14 21.31
CA THR A 83 2.44 -6.81 21.88
C THR A 83 3.61 -6.81 20.90
N PRO A 84 4.87 -6.92 21.36
CA PRO A 84 6.01 -7.02 20.46
C PRO A 84 5.84 -8.14 19.42
N GLY A 85 6.10 -7.83 18.15
CA GLY A 85 5.92 -8.80 17.07
C GLY A 85 5.97 -8.19 15.68
N TYR A 86 5.75 -9.02 14.66
CA TYR A 86 5.55 -8.59 13.29
C TYR A 86 4.07 -8.59 12.94
N TYR A 87 3.62 -7.50 12.36
CA TYR A 87 2.23 -7.28 11.99
C TYR A 87 2.11 -6.96 10.51
N LEU A 88 1.16 -7.60 9.85
CA LEU A 88 0.73 -7.22 8.51
C LEU A 88 -0.38 -6.17 8.65
N VAL A 89 -0.13 -4.99 8.09
CA VAL A 89 -1.11 -3.89 8.00
C VAL A 89 -1.59 -3.80 6.58
N ARG A 90 -2.90 -3.85 6.39
CA ARG A 90 -3.53 -3.72 5.08
C ARG A 90 -4.81 -2.93 5.15
N ASP A 91 -5.16 -2.34 4.03
CA ASP A 91 -6.48 -1.72 3.87
C ASP A 91 -7.59 -2.77 3.82
N ASN A 92 -8.77 -2.37 4.26
CA ASN A 92 -9.97 -3.17 4.05
C ASN A 92 -10.40 -3.05 2.59
N GLN A 93 -10.19 -4.12 1.81
CA GLN A 93 -10.49 -4.19 0.38
C GLN A 93 -11.93 -3.76 0.06
N ALA A 94 -12.90 -4.21 0.85
CA ALA A 94 -14.32 -3.86 0.65
C ALA A 94 -14.61 -2.35 0.82
N LYS A 95 -13.72 -1.62 1.50
CA LYS A 95 -13.86 -0.16 1.67
C LYS A 95 -13.07 0.64 0.63
N LEU A 96 -12.22 -0.02 -0.15
CA LEU A 96 -11.49 0.59 -1.25
C LEU A 96 -12.21 0.47 -2.59
N GLU A 97 -13.20 -0.42 -2.70
CA GLU A 97 -13.97 -0.62 -3.92
C GLU A 97 -14.64 0.68 -4.36
N GLY A 98 -14.41 1.08 -5.61
CA GLY A 98 -14.90 2.34 -6.17
C GLY A 98 -14.17 3.60 -5.69
N LYS A 99 -13.03 3.48 -5.02
CA LYS A 99 -12.21 4.62 -4.59
C LYS A 99 -10.86 4.65 -5.29
N ASP A 100 -10.39 5.85 -5.59
CA ASP A 100 -9.11 6.09 -6.27
C ASP A 100 -7.88 6.02 -5.34
N GLY A 101 -7.86 5.12 -4.40
CA GLY A 101 -6.72 4.93 -3.51
C GLY A 101 -5.86 3.72 -3.88
N ALA A 102 -4.56 3.79 -3.68
CA ALA A 102 -3.71 2.61 -3.74
C ALA A 102 -3.91 1.75 -2.50
N ALA A 103 -4.07 0.43 -2.66
CA ALA A 103 -4.14 -0.48 -1.54
C ALA A 103 -2.81 -0.50 -0.78
N THR A 104 -2.88 -0.29 0.52
CA THR A 104 -1.71 -0.37 1.42
C THR A 104 -1.50 -1.81 1.87
N LEU A 105 -0.26 -2.25 1.81
CA LEU A 105 0.18 -3.51 2.39
C LEU A 105 1.57 -3.31 2.97
N LEU A 106 1.69 -3.34 4.28
CA LEU A 106 2.92 -3.06 5.01
C LEU A 106 3.20 -4.15 6.06
N ILE A 107 4.47 -4.40 6.32
CA ILE A 107 4.89 -5.20 7.47
C ILE A 107 5.56 -4.27 8.46
N VAL A 108 5.03 -4.29 9.67
CA VAL A 108 5.49 -3.44 10.77
C VAL A 108 6.06 -4.31 11.88
N LYS A 109 7.28 -4.00 12.31
CA LYS A 109 7.89 -4.60 13.49
C LYS A 109 7.58 -3.73 14.70
N VAL A 110 6.72 -4.23 15.59
CA VAL A 110 6.41 -3.58 16.87
C VAL A 110 7.38 -4.09 17.92
N LEU A 111 8.01 -3.18 18.63
CA LEU A 111 8.82 -3.46 19.81
C LEU A 111 8.06 -2.94 21.06
N ASP A 112 8.65 -2.01 21.79
CA ASP A 112 8.09 -1.39 22.99
C ASP A 112 7.94 0.14 22.86
N GLN A 113 7.95 0.63 21.64
CA GLN A 113 7.83 2.06 21.33
C GLN A 113 6.77 2.29 20.23
N ASP A 114 6.27 3.51 20.15
CA ASP A 114 5.34 3.91 19.11
C ASP A 114 6.02 3.87 17.74
N ILE A 115 5.27 3.43 16.74
CA ILE A 115 5.73 3.31 15.36
C ILE A 115 4.77 4.12 14.48
N VAL A 116 5.35 4.95 13.62
CA VAL A 116 4.60 5.65 12.57
C VAL A 116 4.79 4.90 11.26
N ALA A 117 3.71 4.43 10.68
CA ALA A 117 3.69 3.82 9.35
C ALA A 117 2.87 4.71 8.41
N THR A 118 3.47 5.10 7.29
CA THR A 118 2.80 5.92 6.28
C THR A 118 2.26 5.04 5.16
N ALA A 119 0.96 5.07 4.97
CA ALA A 119 0.30 4.39 3.85
C ALA A 119 0.48 5.19 2.55
N LYS A 120 0.56 4.49 1.42
CA LYS A 120 0.46 5.13 0.10
C LYS A 120 -1.02 5.40 -0.17
N SER A 121 -1.39 6.67 -0.29
CA SER A 121 -2.78 7.09 -0.48
C SER A 121 -3.15 7.42 -1.92
N GLU A 122 -2.17 7.55 -2.81
CA GLU A 122 -2.39 8.04 -4.17
C GLU A 122 -1.98 6.98 -5.20
N LYS A 123 -2.77 6.85 -6.26
CA LYS A 123 -2.42 6.05 -7.44
C LYS A 123 -1.71 6.93 -8.45
N PRO A 124 -0.74 6.40 -9.20
CA PRO A 124 -0.27 7.07 -10.41
C PRO A 124 -1.45 7.26 -11.35
N SER A 125 -1.59 8.45 -11.91
CA SER A 125 -2.57 8.73 -12.94
C SER A 125 -1.88 9.27 -14.19
N VAL A 126 -2.48 9.00 -15.33
CA VAL A 126 -2.08 9.60 -16.60
C VAL A 126 -3.33 10.18 -17.23
N ASP A 127 -3.30 11.46 -17.45
CA ASP A 127 -4.33 12.21 -18.17
C ASP A 127 -3.82 12.54 -19.57
N LYS A 128 -4.60 12.22 -20.60
CA LYS A 128 -4.30 12.54 -21.99
C LYS A 128 -5.19 13.70 -22.44
N GLN A 129 -4.58 14.77 -22.88
CA GLN A 129 -5.28 15.92 -23.38
C GLN A 129 -4.85 16.25 -24.80
N VAL A 130 -5.77 16.78 -25.58
CA VAL A 130 -5.55 17.29 -26.94
C VAL A 130 -5.70 18.82 -26.92
N GLN A 131 -4.93 19.51 -27.72
CA GLN A 131 -5.05 20.98 -27.86
C GLN A 131 -6.05 21.31 -28.95
N ASP A 132 -7.04 22.12 -28.64
CA ASP A 132 -7.98 22.74 -29.53
C ASP A 132 -7.82 24.26 -29.56
N GLU A 133 -8.61 24.97 -30.32
CA GLU A 133 -8.60 26.45 -30.33
C GLU A 133 -8.98 27.03 -28.95
N VAL A 134 -8.24 28.05 -28.55
CA VAL A 134 -8.50 28.77 -27.30
C VAL A 134 -9.89 29.44 -27.33
N GLY A 135 -10.78 29.06 -26.42
CA GLY A 135 -12.08 29.65 -26.27
C GLY A 135 -13.29 28.81 -26.63
N ASP A 136 -13.11 27.60 -27.13
CA ASP A 136 -14.20 26.70 -27.51
C ASP A 136 -14.71 25.86 -26.34
N ALA A 137 -15.15 26.53 -25.27
CA ALA A 137 -15.68 25.91 -24.05
C ALA A 137 -16.96 25.11 -24.29
N GLU A 138 -17.76 25.50 -25.25
CA GLU A 138 -19.07 24.90 -25.48
C GLU A 138 -18.98 23.47 -26.06
N LYS A 139 -17.91 23.17 -26.80
CA LYS A 139 -17.71 21.86 -27.43
C LYS A 139 -17.09 20.80 -26.54
N ASN A 140 -16.41 21.21 -25.45
CA ASN A 140 -15.64 20.33 -24.59
C ASN A 140 -16.25 20.08 -23.20
N GLY A 141 -17.56 20.09 -23.07
CA GLY A 141 -18.24 19.73 -21.81
C GLY A 141 -18.10 20.72 -20.66
N GLY A 142 -17.68 21.96 -20.93
CA GLY A 142 -17.78 23.05 -19.96
C GLY A 142 -16.52 23.43 -19.19
N GLU A 143 -15.41 22.72 -19.34
CA GLU A 143 -14.12 23.09 -18.73
C GLU A 143 -13.10 23.46 -19.80
N VAL A 144 -12.96 24.75 -20.06
CA VAL A 144 -11.87 25.26 -20.90
C VAL A 144 -10.69 25.66 -20.04
N ASN A 145 -9.62 24.90 -20.21
CA ASN A 145 -8.31 25.36 -19.88
C ASN A 145 -7.97 26.59 -20.80
N PRO A 146 -7.50 27.74 -20.26
CA PRO A 146 -7.16 28.94 -21.03
C PRO A 146 -6.18 28.68 -22.18
N GLU A 147 -5.48 27.59 -22.17
CA GLU A 147 -4.52 27.15 -23.18
C GLU A 147 -5.13 26.24 -24.26
N GLY A 148 -6.43 25.98 -24.22
CA GLY A 148 -7.14 25.13 -25.19
C GLY A 148 -6.91 23.62 -25.02
N TRP A 149 -6.43 23.14 -23.87
CA TRP A 149 -6.26 21.71 -23.61
C TRP A 149 -7.54 21.08 -23.08
N GLY A 150 -8.00 19.99 -23.69
CA GLY A 150 -9.21 19.28 -23.32
C GLY A 150 -9.10 17.76 -23.56
N GLU A 151 -10.14 17.02 -23.16
CA GLU A 151 -10.24 15.58 -23.41
C GLU A 151 -10.57 15.24 -24.87
N SER A 152 -11.19 16.19 -25.59
CA SER A 152 -11.55 16.09 -27.00
C SER A 152 -11.25 17.40 -27.72
N ALA A 153 -11.09 17.34 -29.05
CA ALA A 153 -10.92 18.48 -29.93
C ALA A 153 -11.45 18.15 -31.33
N ASP A 154 -11.92 19.18 -32.05
CA ASP A 154 -12.33 19.09 -33.43
C ASP A 154 -11.20 19.58 -34.33
N HIS A 155 -10.64 18.68 -35.13
CA HIS A 155 -9.59 19.03 -36.09
C HIS A 155 -10.00 18.67 -37.51
N ALA A 156 -9.60 19.52 -38.46
CA ALA A 156 -9.82 19.25 -39.87
C ALA A 156 -8.96 18.08 -40.35
N LEU A 157 -9.40 17.43 -41.42
CA LEU A 157 -8.63 16.35 -42.05
C LEU A 157 -7.26 16.88 -42.52
N PHE A 158 -6.16 16.20 -42.15
CA PHE A 158 -4.78 16.59 -42.41
C PHE A 158 -4.25 17.79 -41.61
N GLU A 159 -4.95 18.21 -40.58
CA GLU A 159 -4.44 19.23 -39.66
C GLU A 159 -3.46 18.62 -38.64
N ASN A 160 -2.41 19.38 -38.30
CA ASN A 160 -1.48 19.01 -37.24
C ASN A 160 -1.99 19.52 -35.91
N PHE A 161 -2.15 18.62 -34.94
CA PHE A 161 -2.58 18.96 -33.59
C PHE A 161 -1.62 18.41 -32.54
N LYS A 162 -1.74 18.90 -31.30
CA LYS A 162 -0.84 18.52 -30.20
C LYS A 162 -1.57 17.70 -29.16
N PHE A 163 -0.88 16.72 -28.64
CA PHE A 163 -1.26 16.01 -27.43
C PHE A 163 -0.31 16.32 -26.28
N ARG A 164 -0.83 16.30 -25.07
CA ARG A 164 0.00 16.22 -23.87
C ARG A 164 -0.44 15.05 -22.99
N LEU A 165 0.50 14.47 -22.29
CA LEU A 165 0.26 13.48 -21.24
C LEU A 165 0.68 14.11 -19.92
N VAL A 166 -0.23 14.18 -18.97
CA VAL A 166 0.02 14.67 -17.62
C VAL A 166 0.04 13.46 -16.70
N ALA A 167 1.20 13.12 -16.17
CA ALA A 167 1.35 12.01 -15.24
C ALA A 167 1.52 12.54 -13.83
N THR A 168 0.74 12.02 -12.89
CA THR A 168 0.93 12.24 -11.45
C THR A 168 1.60 11.02 -10.86
N ILE A 169 2.76 11.24 -10.24
CA ILE A 169 3.50 10.20 -9.51
C ILE A 169 3.35 10.51 -8.03
N PRO A 170 2.75 9.60 -7.23
CA PRO A 170 2.54 9.79 -5.80
C PRO A 170 3.83 9.70 -4.98
#